data_57b1ce26c605829d2014df566edeecec
#
_entry.id   57b1ce26c605829d2014df566edeecec
#
_cell.length_a   1.000
_cell.length_b   1.000
_cell.length_c   1.000
_cell.angle_alpha   90.00
_cell.angle_beta   90.00
_cell.angle_gamma   90.00
#
_symmetry.space_group_name_H-M   'P 1'
#
loop_
_entity.id
_entity.type
_entity.pdbx_description
1 polymer ?
#
loop_
_entity_poly.entity_id
_entity_poly.type
_entity_poly.pdbx_seq_one_letter_code
_entity_poly.pdbx_strand_id
1 'polypeptide(L)'
;MTGLMAGKRGLIMGLANDRSLAWGIAQKLAGAGAELAFSHQGEALAKRVRPLAESLGSSRLIDCDVSDMAALDQAFEELGRDWPTLDFVVHAIGFSDKNELRGKFVDTSLDNFLMTMNVSAYSFVAVAKRARPMMPEGGSLLTLTYYGAEKVVPHYNVMGVAKAALEASVKYLAMDLGPEKIRVNAISAGPIKTLAASGIGDFRYILKWNELNSPMRRNVTIEDVGGAGLYLLSDLASGVTGEVHHVDAGYNVIGMKAEDAPDIALA
;
A
#
# COMPACT_ATOMS: atom_id res chain seq x y z
N MET A 1 -26.10 13.51 -7.42
CA MET A 1 -24.81 14.11 -7.01
C MET A 1 -23.72 13.34 -7.71
N THR A 2 -22.83 13.99 -8.43
CA THR A 2 -21.62 13.36 -8.96
C THR A 2 -20.76 12.89 -7.78
N GLY A 3 -20.23 11.67 -7.83
CA GLY A 3 -19.41 11.11 -6.77
C GLY A 3 -18.10 11.93 -6.55
N LEU A 4 -17.51 11.85 -5.36
CA LEU A 4 -16.27 12.57 -4.98
C LEU A 4 -15.12 12.32 -5.98
N MET A 5 -15.07 11.12 -6.59
CA MET A 5 -14.06 10.70 -7.57
C MET A 5 -14.61 10.61 -8.99
N ALA A 6 -15.77 11.23 -9.28
CA ALA A 6 -16.37 11.17 -10.61
C ALA A 6 -15.44 11.75 -11.69
N GLY A 7 -15.20 10.99 -12.75
CA GLY A 7 -14.31 11.36 -13.85
C GLY A 7 -12.81 11.17 -13.56
N LYS A 8 -12.43 10.74 -12.35
CA LYS A 8 -11.06 10.43 -11.99
C LYS A 8 -10.68 9.03 -12.41
N ARG A 9 -9.46 8.86 -12.94
CA ARG A 9 -8.90 7.60 -13.42
C ARG A 9 -7.67 7.22 -12.62
N GLY A 10 -7.58 5.97 -12.18
CA GLY A 10 -6.44 5.54 -11.40
C GLY A 10 -6.04 4.09 -11.56
N LEU A 11 -4.75 3.85 -11.34
CA LEU A 11 -4.13 2.53 -11.34
C LEU A 11 -4.03 2.00 -9.91
N ILE A 12 -4.56 0.79 -9.68
CA ILE A 12 -4.45 0.05 -8.42
C ILE A 12 -3.45 -1.09 -8.60
N MET A 13 -2.35 -1.04 -7.87
CA MET A 13 -1.29 -2.05 -7.89
C MET A 13 -1.26 -2.82 -6.57
N GLY A 14 -1.07 -4.15 -6.63
CA GLY A 14 -0.94 -5.01 -5.44
C GLY A 14 -2.25 -5.60 -4.95
N LEU A 15 -3.31 -5.63 -5.76
CA LEU A 15 -4.50 -6.43 -5.50
C LEU A 15 -4.17 -7.92 -5.70
N ALA A 16 -4.39 -8.74 -4.66
CA ALA A 16 -4.14 -10.19 -4.71
C ALA A 16 -5.42 -11.01 -4.43
N ASN A 17 -6.32 -10.48 -3.62
CA ASN A 17 -7.62 -11.06 -3.28
C ASN A 17 -8.52 -10.01 -2.59
N ASP A 18 -9.72 -10.42 -2.19
CA ASP A 18 -10.73 -9.62 -1.49
C ASP A 18 -10.35 -9.16 -0.06
N ARG A 19 -9.22 -9.62 0.47
CA ARG A 19 -8.68 -9.22 1.77
C ARG A 19 -7.50 -8.25 1.65
N SER A 20 -7.08 -7.92 0.44
CA SER A 20 -6.00 -6.97 0.20
C SER A 20 -6.40 -5.56 0.64
N LEU A 21 -5.47 -4.80 1.21
CA LEU A 21 -5.70 -3.37 1.51
C LEU A 21 -6.08 -2.60 0.25
N ALA A 22 -5.43 -2.93 -0.88
CA ALA A 22 -5.76 -2.40 -2.20
C ALA A 22 -7.24 -2.61 -2.57
N TRP A 23 -7.86 -3.71 -2.12
CA TRP A 23 -9.27 -3.99 -2.38
C TRP A 23 -10.18 -3.01 -1.64
N GLY A 24 -9.94 -2.79 -0.34
CA GLY A 24 -10.71 -1.81 0.44
C GLY A 24 -10.62 -0.40 -0.15
N ILE A 25 -9.44 0.00 -0.62
CA ILE A 25 -9.22 1.28 -1.30
C ILE A 25 -9.99 1.32 -2.63
N ALA A 26 -9.85 0.29 -3.46
CA ALA A 26 -10.52 0.22 -4.77
C ALA A 26 -12.04 0.29 -4.65
N GLN A 27 -12.64 -0.43 -3.69
CA GLN A 27 -14.08 -0.38 -3.42
C GLN A 27 -14.57 1.03 -3.09
N LYS A 28 -13.84 1.76 -2.22
CA LYS A 28 -14.20 3.13 -1.85
C LYS A 28 -14.06 4.10 -3.01
N LEU A 29 -13.00 3.97 -3.81
CA LEU A 29 -12.77 4.81 -4.98
C LEU A 29 -13.83 4.57 -6.07
N ALA A 30 -14.12 3.31 -6.42
CA ALA A 30 -15.15 2.96 -7.38
C ALA A 30 -16.53 3.40 -6.91
N GLY A 31 -16.88 3.17 -5.63
CA GLY A 31 -18.13 3.64 -5.02
C GLY A 31 -18.27 5.17 -5.00
N ALA A 32 -17.17 5.90 -5.06
CA ALA A 32 -17.13 7.36 -5.18
C ALA A 32 -17.09 7.85 -6.64
N GLY A 33 -17.12 6.94 -7.64
CA GLY A 33 -17.24 7.26 -9.05
C GLY A 33 -15.93 7.25 -9.86
N ALA A 34 -14.82 6.74 -9.30
CA ALA A 34 -13.57 6.59 -10.03
C ALA A 34 -13.62 5.46 -11.07
N GLU A 35 -12.94 5.65 -12.20
CA GLU A 35 -12.59 4.59 -13.14
C GLU A 35 -11.25 3.96 -12.72
N LEU A 36 -11.20 2.63 -12.63
CA LEU A 36 -10.02 1.91 -12.11
C LEU A 36 -9.39 1.01 -13.18
N ALA A 37 -8.06 0.95 -13.17
CA ALA A 37 -7.27 -0.10 -13.80
C ALA A 37 -6.52 -0.87 -12.71
N PHE A 38 -6.20 -2.15 -12.96
CA PHE A 38 -5.53 -3.00 -11.98
C PHE A 38 -4.28 -3.62 -12.58
N SER A 39 -3.18 -3.64 -11.83
CA SER A 39 -2.02 -4.45 -12.20
C SER A 39 -2.00 -5.78 -11.46
N HIS A 40 -1.41 -6.78 -12.10
CA HIS A 40 -1.15 -8.10 -11.54
C HIS A 40 0.22 -8.60 -12.02
N GLN A 41 0.80 -9.55 -11.31
CA GLN A 41 2.01 -10.24 -11.73
C GLN A 41 1.65 -11.67 -12.17
N GLY A 42 1.65 -11.89 -13.47
CA GLY A 42 1.42 -13.19 -14.09
C GLY A 42 -0.03 -13.71 -13.97
N GLU A 43 -0.28 -14.79 -14.67
CA GLU A 43 -1.62 -15.36 -14.87
C GLU A 43 -2.29 -15.87 -13.58
N ALA A 44 -1.50 -16.34 -12.62
CA ALA A 44 -2.03 -16.85 -11.35
C ALA A 44 -2.73 -15.75 -10.52
N LEU A 45 -2.19 -14.52 -10.53
CA LEU A 45 -2.84 -13.37 -9.91
C LEU A 45 -3.95 -12.79 -10.81
N ALA A 46 -3.77 -12.78 -12.14
CA ALA A 46 -4.79 -12.33 -13.08
C ALA A 46 -6.13 -13.04 -12.84
N LYS A 47 -6.12 -14.36 -12.66
CA LYS A 47 -7.33 -15.17 -12.38
C LYS A 47 -8.07 -14.75 -11.11
N ARG A 48 -7.36 -14.22 -10.11
CA ARG A 48 -7.94 -13.76 -8.85
C ARG A 48 -8.39 -12.31 -8.92
N VAL A 49 -7.63 -11.47 -9.63
CA VAL A 49 -7.88 -10.02 -9.73
C VAL A 49 -9.03 -9.74 -10.69
N ARG A 50 -9.14 -10.46 -11.81
CA ARG A 50 -10.16 -10.25 -12.85
C ARG A 50 -11.60 -10.18 -12.30
N PRO A 51 -12.11 -11.18 -11.58
CA PRO A 51 -13.50 -11.12 -11.08
C PRO A 51 -13.73 -9.97 -10.09
N LEU A 52 -12.71 -9.60 -9.33
CA LEU A 52 -12.78 -8.46 -8.42
C LEU A 52 -12.84 -7.13 -9.20
N ALA A 53 -11.98 -6.95 -10.19
CA ALA A 53 -11.97 -5.77 -11.05
C ALA A 53 -13.33 -5.62 -11.79
N GLU A 54 -13.83 -6.70 -12.38
CA GLU A 54 -15.12 -6.74 -13.07
C GLU A 54 -16.28 -6.38 -12.14
N SER A 55 -16.26 -6.81 -10.88
CA SER A 55 -17.29 -6.44 -9.90
C SER A 55 -17.33 -4.94 -9.57
N LEU A 56 -16.24 -4.21 -9.86
CA LEU A 56 -16.16 -2.75 -9.77
C LEU A 56 -16.32 -2.05 -11.12
N GLY A 57 -16.76 -2.78 -12.16
CA GLY A 57 -16.96 -2.25 -13.49
C GLY A 57 -15.69 -2.03 -14.31
N SER A 58 -14.55 -2.59 -13.89
CA SER A 58 -13.28 -2.49 -14.62
C SER A 58 -12.93 -3.78 -15.37
N SER A 59 -12.56 -3.65 -16.64
CA SER A 59 -11.96 -4.72 -17.44
C SER A 59 -10.47 -4.51 -17.70
N ARG A 60 -9.87 -3.41 -17.19
CA ARG A 60 -8.46 -3.06 -17.43
C ARG A 60 -7.55 -3.76 -16.44
N LEU A 61 -6.93 -4.84 -16.92
CA LEU A 61 -5.93 -5.60 -16.18
C LEU A 61 -4.61 -5.57 -16.97
N ILE A 62 -3.53 -5.22 -16.28
CA ILE A 62 -2.23 -5.03 -16.88
C ILE A 62 -1.23 -5.95 -16.17
N ASP A 63 -0.51 -6.77 -16.92
CA ASP A 63 0.56 -7.60 -16.36
C ASP A 63 1.78 -6.72 -16.05
N CYS A 64 2.28 -6.81 -14.83
CA CYS A 64 3.37 -5.96 -14.38
C CYS A 64 4.13 -6.61 -13.23
N ASP A 65 5.38 -6.98 -13.47
CA ASP A 65 6.34 -7.26 -12.41
C ASP A 65 7.10 -5.99 -12.06
N VAL A 66 6.88 -5.45 -10.87
CA VAL A 66 7.54 -4.21 -10.43
C VAL A 66 9.04 -4.36 -10.17
N SER A 67 9.56 -5.58 -10.12
CA SER A 67 10.99 -5.85 -10.02
C SER A 67 11.71 -5.75 -11.37
N ASP A 68 10.97 -5.82 -12.47
CA ASP A 68 11.46 -5.69 -13.85
C ASP A 68 11.10 -4.31 -14.41
N MET A 69 12.12 -3.50 -14.67
CA MET A 69 11.94 -2.15 -15.18
C MET A 69 11.34 -2.12 -16.60
N ALA A 70 11.64 -3.13 -17.43
CA ALA A 70 11.06 -3.24 -18.77
C ALA A 70 9.57 -3.62 -18.70
N ALA A 71 9.18 -4.51 -17.79
CA ALA A 71 7.78 -4.83 -17.53
C ALA A 71 7.00 -3.62 -17.02
N LEU A 72 7.61 -2.81 -16.16
CA LEU A 72 7.02 -1.53 -15.73
C LEU A 72 6.84 -0.56 -16.90
N ASP A 73 7.83 -0.41 -17.81
CA ASP A 73 7.72 0.45 -18.98
C ASP A 73 6.55 0.00 -19.86
N GLN A 74 6.47 -1.30 -20.16
CA GLN A 74 5.42 -1.89 -20.98
C GLN A 74 4.03 -1.69 -20.34
N ALA A 75 3.91 -1.87 -19.03
CA ALA A 75 2.65 -1.70 -18.32
C ALA A 75 2.11 -0.26 -18.41
N PHE A 76 2.97 0.74 -18.27
CA PHE A 76 2.57 2.14 -18.41
C PHE A 76 2.34 2.55 -19.88
N GLU A 77 3.05 1.99 -20.82
CA GLU A 77 2.77 2.15 -22.25
C GLU A 77 1.40 1.55 -22.64
N GLU A 78 1.09 0.35 -22.16
CA GLU A 78 -0.20 -0.30 -22.38
C GLU A 78 -1.34 0.53 -21.79
N LEU A 79 -1.19 0.97 -20.53
CA LEU A 79 -2.18 1.83 -19.87
C LEU A 79 -2.38 3.15 -20.64
N GLY A 80 -1.29 3.75 -21.12
CA GLY A 80 -1.30 5.02 -21.85
C GLY A 80 -2.00 4.97 -23.22
N ARG A 81 -2.14 3.79 -23.84
CA ARG A 81 -2.90 3.63 -25.08
C ARG A 81 -4.38 3.85 -24.87
N ASP A 82 -4.92 3.39 -23.73
CA ASP A 82 -6.33 3.55 -23.38
C ASP A 82 -6.59 4.85 -22.60
N TRP A 83 -5.67 5.18 -21.69
CA TRP A 83 -5.76 6.34 -20.82
C TRP A 83 -4.51 7.21 -20.96
N PRO A 84 -4.57 8.30 -21.73
CA PRO A 84 -3.43 9.19 -21.89
C PRO A 84 -3.09 9.95 -20.58
N THR A 85 -4.04 10.00 -19.64
CA THR A 85 -3.85 10.66 -18.34
C THR A 85 -4.35 9.80 -17.18
N LEU A 86 -3.70 9.98 -16.03
CA LEU A 86 -4.08 9.42 -14.74
C LEU A 86 -4.28 10.54 -13.71
N ASP A 87 -5.23 10.36 -12.80
CA ASP A 87 -5.42 11.23 -11.64
C ASP A 87 -4.75 10.67 -10.38
N PHE A 88 -4.61 9.35 -10.27
CA PHE A 88 -3.98 8.75 -9.10
C PHE A 88 -3.38 7.36 -9.37
N VAL A 89 -2.44 6.97 -8.50
CA VAL A 89 -1.91 5.61 -8.42
C VAL A 89 -1.88 5.14 -6.97
N VAL A 90 -2.34 3.92 -6.74
CA VAL A 90 -2.20 3.19 -5.47
C VAL A 90 -1.15 2.11 -5.62
N HIS A 91 -0.05 2.24 -4.90
CA HIS A 91 1.03 1.27 -4.83
C HIS A 91 0.92 0.47 -3.53
N ALA A 92 0.27 -0.69 -3.59
CA ALA A 92 0.05 -1.57 -2.44
C ALA A 92 0.90 -2.84 -2.54
N ILE A 93 2.19 -2.68 -2.86
CA ILE A 93 3.13 -3.77 -3.14
C ILE A 93 4.17 -3.85 -2.03
N GLY A 94 4.54 -5.08 -1.69
CA GLY A 94 5.63 -5.40 -0.79
C GLY A 94 5.87 -6.89 -0.78
N PHE A 95 7.15 -7.28 -0.81
CA PHE A 95 7.56 -8.68 -0.79
C PHE A 95 8.92 -8.86 -0.12
N SER A 96 9.08 -9.96 0.61
CA SER A 96 10.33 -10.46 1.16
C SER A 96 10.25 -11.98 1.26
N ASP A 97 11.40 -12.67 1.30
CA ASP A 97 11.41 -14.10 1.59
C ASP A 97 10.94 -14.35 3.04
N LYS A 98 9.79 -15.00 3.17
CA LYS A 98 9.18 -15.34 4.47
C LYS A 98 10.06 -16.19 5.37
N ASN A 99 11.01 -16.95 4.77
CA ASN A 99 11.91 -17.80 5.55
C ASN A 99 12.95 -16.96 6.29
N GLU A 100 13.34 -15.81 5.74
CA GLU A 100 14.29 -14.88 6.36
C GLU A 100 13.61 -13.80 7.24
N LEU A 101 12.28 -13.69 7.21
CA LEU A 101 11.54 -12.90 8.18
C LEU A 101 11.48 -13.58 9.56
N ARG A 102 11.73 -14.89 9.61
CA ARG A 102 11.87 -15.65 10.86
C ARG A 102 13.33 -15.65 11.29
N GLY A 103 13.62 -15.37 12.54
CA GLY A 103 14.99 -15.34 13.04
C GLY A 103 15.50 -13.93 13.29
N LYS A 104 16.81 -13.74 13.26
CA LYS A 104 17.45 -12.47 13.58
C LYS A 104 17.68 -11.65 12.32
N PHE A 105 17.43 -10.35 12.40
CA PHE A 105 17.66 -9.43 11.29
C PHE A 105 19.13 -9.46 10.78
N VAL A 106 20.10 -9.64 11.69
CA VAL A 106 21.53 -9.68 11.34
C VAL A 106 21.88 -10.84 10.39
N ASP A 107 21.04 -11.87 10.31
CA ASP A 107 21.24 -13.05 9.45
C ASP A 107 20.62 -12.88 8.06
N THR A 108 20.00 -11.72 7.76
CA THR A 108 19.41 -11.44 6.45
C THR A 108 20.46 -11.51 5.35
N SER A 109 20.21 -12.32 4.32
CA SER A 109 21.11 -12.42 3.16
C SER A 109 21.11 -11.13 2.32
N LEU A 110 22.22 -10.87 1.63
CA LEU A 110 22.31 -9.73 0.71
C LEU A 110 21.24 -9.82 -0.39
N ASP A 111 21.00 -11.00 -0.94
CA ASP A 111 20.06 -11.22 -2.03
C ASP A 111 18.62 -10.89 -1.59
N ASN A 112 18.20 -11.38 -0.43
CA ASN A 112 16.89 -11.05 0.11
C ASN A 112 16.79 -9.56 0.50
N PHE A 113 17.85 -8.97 1.05
CA PHE A 113 17.89 -7.54 1.36
C PHE A 113 17.66 -6.70 0.10
N LEU A 114 18.42 -6.96 -0.97
CA LEU A 114 18.32 -6.23 -2.23
C LEU A 114 16.95 -6.44 -2.90
N MET A 115 16.46 -7.68 -2.94
CA MET A 115 15.14 -8.01 -3.50
C MET A 115 14.02 -7.32 -2.72
N THR A 116 14.06 -7.36 -1.38
CA THR A 116 13.06 -6.71 -0.53
C THR A 116 13.05 -5.19 -0.73
N MET A 117 14.23 -4.56 -0.78
CA MET A 117 14.36 -3.13 -1.04
C MET A 117 13.86 -2.75 -2.43
N ASN A 118 14.19 -3.53 -3.46
CA ASN A 118 13.73 -3.28 -4.81
C ASN A 118 12.19 -3.33 -4.90
N VAL A 119 11.59 -4.44 -4.45
CA VAL A 119 10.14 -4.66 -4.58
C VAL A 119 9.32 -3.81 -3.63
N SER A 120 9.79 -3.59 -2.38
CA SER A 120 8.98 -2.97 -1.33
C SER A 120 9.25 -1.48 -1.09
N ALA A 121 10.29 -0.91 -1.70
CA ALA A 121 10.63 0.50 -1.59
C ALA A 121 10.90 1.14 -2.95
N TYR A 122 11.90 0.68 -3.70
CA TYR A 122 12.30 1.31 -4.96
C TYR A 122 11.20 1.25 -6.03
N SER A 123 10.42 0.18 -6.07
CA SER A 123 9.31 0.04 -7.02
C SER A 123 8.32 1.22 -6.98
N PHE A 124 8.09 1.82 -5.80
CA PHE A 124 7.25 3.02 -5.68
C PHE A 124 7.88 4.22 -6.39
N VAL A 125 9.19 4.42 -6.28
CA VAL A 125 9.92 5.48 -6.99
C VAL A 125 9.85 5.24 -8.50
N ALA A 126 10.05 3.99 -8.93
CA ALA A 126 9.98 3.59 -10.33
C ALA A 126 8.57 3.77 -10.93
N VAL A 127 7.52 3.49 -10.17
CA VAL A 127 6.12 3.75 -10.53
C VAL A 127 5.86 5.25 -10.61
N ALA A 128 6.29 6.04 -9.63
CA ALA A 128 6.12 7.49 -9.62
C ALA A 128 6.75 8.15 -10.86
N LYS A 129 7.97 7.71 -11.24
CA LYS A 129 8.66 8.18 -12.46
C LYS A 129 7.80 7.99 -13.72
N ARG A 130 7.06 6.89 -13.82
CA ARG A 130 6.26 6.55 -15.01
C ARG A 130 4.85 7.16 -14.97
N ALA A 131 4.28 7.29 -13.79
CA ALA A 131 2.99 7.94 -13.60
C ALA A 131 3.05 9.45 -13.83
N ARG A 132 4.14 10.11 -13.43
CA ARG A 132 4.35 11.56 -13.55
C ARG A 132 3.99 12.15 -14.91
N PRO A 133 4.49 11.65 -16.07
CA PRO A 133 4.15 12.21 -17.37
C PRO A 133 2.68 12.01 -17.75
N MET A 134 1.96 11.09 -17.09
CA MET A 134 0.53 10.87 -17.28
C MET A 134 -0.33 11.77 -16.38
N MET A 135 0.27 12.63 -15.56
CA MET A 135 -0.41 13.54 -14.62
C MET A 135 -0.15 15.02 -14.94
N PRO A 136 -0.41 15.50 -16.16
CA PRO A 136 -0.03 16.86 -16.59
C PRO A 136 -0.75 17.96 -15.82
N GLU A 137 -1.94 17.69 -15.27
CA GLU A 137 -2.71 18.62 -14.45
C GLU A 137 -2.52 18.40 -12.94
N GLY A 138 -1.56 17.56 -12.55
CA GLY A 138 -1.37 17.09 -11.18
C GLY A 138 -2.03 15.75 -10.94
N GLY A 139 -1.92 15.26 -9.70
CA GLY A 139 -2.47 13.94 -9.33
C GLY A 139 -2.12 13.54 -7.91
N SER A 140 -2.33 12.27 -7.58
CA SER A 140 -2.02 11.74 -6.25
C SER A 140 -1.43 10.34 -6.30
N LEU A 141 -0.29 10.16 -5.64
CA LEU A 141 0.38 8.88 -5.46
C LEU A 141 0.20 8.42 -4.00
N LEU A 142 -0.25 7.20 -3.80
CA LEU A 142 -0.45 6.62 -2.48
C LEU A 142 0.30 5.30 -2.37
N THR A 143 1.07 5.11 -1.30
CA THR A 143 1.65 3.81 -0.97
C THR A 143 1.20 3.31 0.40
N LEU A 144 1.48 2.04 0.69
CA LEU A 144 1.12 1.41 1.96
C LEU A 144 2.38 1.03 2.75
N THR A 145 2.43 1.47 3.99
CA THR A 145 3.50 1.16 4.93
C THR A 145 2.94 0.51 6.21
N TYR A 146 3.79 0.28 7.17
CA TYR A 146 3.42 -0.32 8.45
C TYR A 146 4.33 0.23 9.55
N TYR A 147 3.83 0.32 10.76
CA TYR A 147 4.50 0.83 11.95
C TYR A 147 5.88 0.21 12.22
N GLY A 148 6.17 -0.96 11.64
CA GLY A 148 7.50 -1.56 11.63
C GLY A 148 8.58 -0.72 10.94
N ALA A 149 8.22 0.35 10.21
CA ALA A 149 9.16 1.34 9.69
C ALA A 149 9.71 2.27 10.79
N GLU A 150 8.90 2.54 11.82
CA GLU A 150 9.23 3.47 12.91
C GLU A 150 9.73 2.75 14.16
N LYS A 151 9.19 1.57 14.44
CA LYS A 151 9.48 0.77 15.63
C LYS A 151 9.79 -0.67 15.25
N VAL A 152 10.62 -1.31 16.03
CA VAL A 152 10.91 -2.74 15.82
C VAL A 152 9.67 -3.56 16.13
N VAL A 153 9.22 -4.32 15.14
CA VAL A 153 8.17 -5.32 15.27
C VAL A 153 8.79 -6.70 15.09
N PRO A 154 8.59 -7.65 16.02
CA PRO A 154 9.13 -8.99 15.90
C PRO A 154 8.78 -9.65 14.55
N HIS A 155 9.73 -10.34 13.93
CA HIS A 155 9.57 -11.05 12.67
C HIS A 155 9.20 -10.18 11.45
N TYR A 156 9.38 -8.86 11.56
CA TYR A 156 9.23 -7.96 10.43
C TYR A 156 10.57 -7.68 9.73
N ASN A 157 11.67 -7.74 10.48
CA ASN A 157 13.07 -7.75 10.02
C ASN A 157 13.35 -6.78 8.86
N VAL A 158 13.90 -7.29 7.75
CA VAL A 158 14.28 -6.49 6.58
C VAL A 158 13.11 -5.73 5.96
N MET A 159 11.88 -6.21 6.12
CA MET A 159 10.69 -5.49 5.66
C MET A 159 10.53 -4.16 6.42
N GLY A 160 10.88 -4.10 7.71
CA GLY A 160 10.88 -2.84 8.49
C GLY A 160 11.84 -1.82 7.90
N VAL A 161 13.04 -2.25 7.52
CA VAL A 161 14.04 -1.39 6.84
C VAL A 161 13.52 -0.91 5.49
N ALA A 162 12.91 -1.79 4.70
CA ALA A 162 12.33 -1.42 3.42
C ALA A 162 11.16 -0.44 3.57
N LYS A 163 10.30 -0.60 4.59
CA LYS A 163 9.21 0.35 4.85
C LYS A 163 9.72 1.70 5.36
N ALA A 164 10.80 1.74 6.14
CA ALA A 164 11.45 3.01 6.51
C ALA A 164 12.01 3.74 5.28
N ALA A 165 12.66 3.02 4.36
CA ALA A 165 13.10 3.57 3.09
C ALA A 165 11.94 4.06 2.21
N LEU A 166 10.82 3.33 2.20
CA LEU A 166 9.60 3.73 1.49
C LEU A 166 9.02 5.03 2.05
N GLU A 167 8.92 5.17 3.38
CA GLU A 167 8.44 6.39 4.03
C GLU A 167 9.35 7.60 3.79
N ALA A 168 10.66 7.39 3.79
CA ALA A 168 11.61 8.42 3.37
C ALA A 168 11.37 8.80 1.90
N SER A 169 11.18 7.83 1.01
CA SER A 169 10.92 8.07 -0.42
C SER A 169 9.64 8.87 -0.66
N VAL A 170 8.59 8.68 0.16
CA VAL A 170 7.35 9.49 0.11
C VAL A 170 7.68 10.98 0.27
N LYS A 171 8.54 11.34 1.22
CA LYS A 171 8.92 12.74 1.51
C LYS A 171 9.72 13.35 0.36
N TYR A 172 10.71 12.62 -0.17
CA TYR A 172 11.51 13.10 -1.30
C TYR A 172 10.67 13.24 -2.57
N LEU A 173 9.83 12.26 -2.88
CA LEU A 173 8.91 12.33 -4.02
C LEU A 173 7.90 13.49 -3.86
N ALA A 174 7.40 13.74 -2.66
CA ALA A 174 6.50 14.85 -2.40
C ALA A 174 7.17 16.21 -2.67
N MET A 175 8.45 16.36 -2.29
CA MET A 175 9.23 17.55 -2.56
C MET A 175 9.49 17.76 -4.06
N ASP A 176 9.86 16.69 -4.76
CA ASP A 176 10.19 16.74 -6.19
C ASP A 176 8.96 16.99 -7.07
N LEU A 177 7.83 16.34 -6.73
CA LEU A 177 6.62 16.33 -7.57
C LEU A 177 5.59 17.40 -7.17
N GLY A 178 5.74 18.00 -5.99
CA GLY A 178 4.84 19.07 -5.50
C GLY A 178 4.70 20.26 -6.45
N PRO A 179 5.78 20.80 -7.07
CA PRO A 179 5.68 21.87 -8.07
C PRO A 179 4.83 21.49 -9.30
N GLU A 180 4.67 20.19 -9.59
CA GLU A 180 3.83 19.66 -10.65
C GLU A 180 2.42 19.32 -10.17
N LYS A 181 2.04 19.74 -8.96
CA LYS A 181 0.74 19.48 -8.30
C LYS A 181 0.45 17.98 -8.08
N ILE A 182 1.48 17.14 -8.03
CA ILE A 182 1.35 15.73 -7.71
C ILE A 182 1.63 15.55 -6.21
N ARG A 183 0.62 15.07 -5.48
CA ARG A 183 0.73 14.78 -4.05
C ARG A 183 1.22 13.35 -3.84
N VAL A 184 2.06 13.12 -2.86
CA VAL A 184 2.61 11.80 -2.56
C VAL A 184 2.46 11.51 -1.08
N ASN A 185 1.72 10.46 -0.73
CA ASN A 185 1.43 10.11 0.66
C ASN A 185 1.53 8.60 0.89
N ALA A 186 1.59 8.21 2.15
CA ALA A 186 1.52 6.81 2.58
C ALA A 186 0.41 6.61 3.62
N ILE A 187 -0.18 5.42 3.66
CA ILE A 187 -0.97 4.96 4.79
C ILE A 187 -0.16 3.93 5.56
N SER A 188 0.08 4.21 6.85
CA SER A 188 0.59 3.24 7.82
C SER A 188 -0.60 2.51 8.45
N ALA A 189 -0.92 1.34 7.88
CA ALA A 189 -2.07 0.55 8.32
C ALA A 189 -1.72 -0.32 9.53
N GLY A 190 -2.61 -0.41 10.50
CA GLY A 190 -2.52 -1.41 11.58
C GLY A 190 -2.56 -2.85 11.03
N PRO A 191 -2.33 -3.85 11.88
CA PRO A 191 -2.29 -5.24 11.43
C PRO A 191 -3.66 -5.71 10.93
N ILE A 192 -3.71 -6.21 9.70
CA ILE A 192 -4.89 -6.78 9.04
C ILE A 192 -4.53 -8.14 8.44
N LYS A 193 -5.43 -9.12 8.53
CA LYS A 193 -5.24 -10.46 7.97
C LYS A 193 -5.27 -10.44 6.43
N THR A 194 -4.15 -10.11 5.82
CA THR A 194 -3.95 -10.13 4.36
C THR A 194 -3.11 -11.34 3.94
N LEU A 195 -3.01 -11.61 2.65
CA LEU A 195 -2.10 -12.62 2.11
C LEU A 195 -0.63 -12.30 2.47
N ALA A 196 -0.22 -11.05 2.33
CA ALA A 196 1.13 -10.59 2.68
C ALA A 196 1.42 -10.80 4.18
N ALA A 197 0.48 -10.46 5.06
CA ALA A 197 0.61 -10.62 6.50
C ALA A 197 0.77 -12.09 6.93
N SER A 198 0.29 -13.06 6.15
CA SER A 198 0.46 -14.49 6.45
C SER A 198 1.91 -14.97 6.40
N GLY A 199 2.81 -14.20 5.79
CA GLY A 199 4.26 -14.46 5.77
C GLY A 199 5.00 -14.03 7.03
N ILE A 200 4.39 -13.18 7.87
CA ILE A 200 4.99 -12.67 9.11
C ILE A 200 4.82 -13.72 10.22
N GLY A 201 5.92 -14.05 10.91
CA GLY A 201 5.86 -14.93 12.08
C GLY A 201 5.01 -14.31 13.19
N ASP A 202 4.34 -15.17 13.97
CA ASP A 202 3.52 -14.78 15.13
C ASP A 202 2.47 -13.67 14.87
N PHE A 203 1.98 -13.58 13.62
CA PHE A 203 1.03 -12.53 13.23
C PHE A 203 -0.26 -12.54 14.09
N ARG A 204 -0.66 -13.71 14.59
CA ARG A 204 -1.80 -13.80 15.53
C ARG A 204 -1.54 -13.06 16.84
N TYR A 205 -0.30 -13.15 17.35
CA TYR A 205 0.12 -12.41 18.53
C TYR A 205 0.08 -10.89 18.27
N ILE A 206 0.61 -10.45 17.14
CA ILE A 206 0.59 -9.02 16.73
C ILE A 206 -0.85 -8.50 16.67
N LEU A 207 -1.78 -9.24 16.06
CA LEU A 207 -3.19 -8.88 16.00
C LEU A 207 -3.81 -8.76 17.39
N LYS A 208 -3.57 -9.77 18.26
CA LYS A 208 -4.14 -9.76 19.62
C LYS A 208 -3.56 -8.66 20.48
N TRP A 209 -2.25 -8.45 20.38
CA TRP A 209 -1.57 -7.34 21.05
C TRP A 209 -2.14 -5.98 20.65
N ASN A 210 -2.29 -5.74 19.35
CA ASN A 210 -2.83 -4.49 18.84
C ASN A 210 -4.29 -4.28 19.30
N GLU A 211 -5.12 -5.31 19.18
CA GLU A 211 -6.52 -5.28 19.65
C GLU A 211 -6.64 -4.87 21.12
N LEU A 212 -5.79 -5.44 21.97
CA LEU A 212 -5.85 -5.21 23.43
C LEU A 212 -5.22 -3.89 23.87
N ASN A 213 -4.29 -3.34 23.09
CA ASN A 213 -3.51 -2.18 23.50
C ASN A 213 -3.81 -0.92 22.70
N SER A 214 -4.41 -1.00 21.52
CA SER A 214 -4.80 0.22 20.78
C SER A 214 -5.84 1.04 21.56
N PRO A 215 -5.84 2.37 21.45
CA PRO A 215 -6.84 3.24 22.07
C PRO A 215 -8.29 2.84 21.76
N MET A 216 -8.58 2.43 20.53
CA MET A 216 -9.92 2.01 20.10
C MET A 216 -10.25 0.55 20.46
N ARG A 217 -9.33 -0.20 21.08
CA ARG A 217 -9.51 -1.61 21.50
C ARG A 217 -9.99 -2.53 20.38
N ARG A 218 -9.57 -2.28 19.18
CA ARG A 218 -9.87 -3.09 18.00
C ARG A 218 -8.73 -3.06 17.00
N ASN A 219 -8.67 -4.04 16.13
CA ASN A 219 -7.90 -3.92 14.90
C ASN A 219 -8.68 -3.10 13.87
N VAL A 220 -7.97 -2.49 12.95
CA VAL A 220 -8.55 -1.84 11.78
C VAL A 220 -8.95 -2.85 10.72
N THR A 221 -9.81 -2.44 9.81
CA THR A 221 -10.30 -3.24 8.68
C THR A 221 -9.82 -2.67 7.35
N ILE A 222 -10.01 -3.41 6.26
CA ILE A 222 -9.72 -2.91 4.92
C ILE A 222 -10.62 -1.72 4.54
N GLU A 223 -11.81 -1.63 5.12
CA GLU A 223 -12.74 -0.52 4.94
C GLU A 223 -12.25 0.75 5.62
N ASP A 224 -11.65 0.65 6.82
CA ASP A 224 -11.00 1.79 7.51
C ASP A 224 -9.87 2.35 6.63
N VAL A 225 -9.01 1.46 6.08
CA VAL A 225 -7.93 1.83 5.16
C VAL A 225 -8.48 2.40 3.85
N GLY A 226 -9.56 1.81 3.34
CA GLY A 226 -10.26 2.31 2.16
C GLY A 226 -10.77 3.74 2.32
N GLY A 227 -11.33 4.08 3.48
CA GLY A 227 -11.78 5.43 3.80
C GLY A 227 -10.65 6.45 3.80
N ALA A 228 -9.51 6.11 4.42
CA ALA A 228 -8.31 6.96 4.40
C ALA A 228 -7.72 7.08 2.99
N GLY A 229 -7.72 5.99 2.21
CA GLY A 229 -7.30 6.00 0.80
C GLY A 229 -8.16 6.94 -0.06
N LEU A 230 -9.48 6.89 0.10
CA LEU A 230 -10.39 7.81 -0.58
C LEU A 230 -10.10 9.26 -0.21
N TYR A 231 -9.91 9.56 1.08
CA TYR A 231 -9.54 10.91 1.54
C TYR A 231 -8.25 11.38 0.88
N LEU A 232 -7.15 10.63 1.02
CA LEU A 232 -5.83 11.04 0.54
C LEU A 232 -5.73 11.15 -1.00
N LEU A 233 -6.53 10.39 -1.73
CA LEU A 233 -6.55 10.42 -3.20
C LEU A 233 -7.52 11.44 -3.79
N SER A 234 -8.48 11.93 -3.00
CA SER A 234 -9.45 12.94 -3.43
C SER A 234 -8.96 14.37 -3.21
N ASP A 235 -9.72 15.33 -3.75
CA ASP A 235 -9.46 16.77 -3.57
C ASP A 235 -9.67 17.26 -2.13
N LEU A 236 -10.29 16.43 -1.25
CA LEU A 236 -10.37 16.71 0.19
C LEU A 236 -8.99 16.80 0.86
N ALA A 237 -7.99 16.14 0.29
CA ALA A 237 -6.61 16.15 0.76
C ALA A 237 -5.70 17.05 -0.10
N SER A 238 -6.25 18.09 -0.76
CA SER A 238 -5.49 18.97 -1.66
C SER A 238 -4.29 19.67 -1.01
N GLY A 239 -4.32 19.86 0.30
CA GLY A 239 -3.21 20.42 1.09
C GLY A 239 -2.30 19.36 1.75
N VAL A 240 -2.45 18.06 1.44
CA VAL A 240 -1.73 16.97 2.12
C VAL A 240 -0.77 16.28 1.15
N THR A 241 0.54 16.41 1.41
CA THR A 241 1.60 15.71 0.68
C THR A 241 2.78 15.45 1.60
N GLY A 242 3.52 14.37 1.37
CA GLY A 242 4.65 13.94 2.22
C GLY A 242 4.22 13.30 3.54
N GLU A 243 2.92 13.00 3.70
CA GLU A 243 2.32 12.48 4.92
C GLU A 243 2.42 10.94 4.99
N VAL A 244 2.70 10.45 6.21
CA VAL A 244 2.52 9.04 6.58
C VAL A 244 1.33 8.99 7.54
N HIS A 245 0.17 8.68 6.98
CA HIS A 245 -1.11 8.72 7.68
C HIS A 245 -1.39 7.40 8.40
N HIS A 246 -1.43 7.42 9.73
CA HIS A 246 -1.70 6.23 10.54
C HIS A 246 -3.20 5.87 10.53
N VAL A 247 -3.49 4.64 10.12
CA VAL A 247 -4.82 4.00 10.18
C VAL A 247 -4.65 2.71 10.96
N ASP A 248 -4.56 2.80 12.29
CA ASP A 248 -4.13 1.72 13.18
C ASP A 248 -4.90 1.68 14.52
N ALA A 249 -6.07 2.29 14.57
CA ALA A 249 -6.88 2.44 15.80
C ALA A 249 -6.15 3.20 16.92
N GLY A 250 -5.16 4.05 16.56
CA GLY A 250 -4.36 4.84 17.47
C GLY A 250 -3.17 4.11 18.08
N TYR A 251 -2.84 2.91 17.60
CA TYR A 251 -1.75 2.12 18.19
C TYR A 251 -0.39 2.84 18.16
N ASN A 252 -0.11 3.62 17.13
CA ASN A 252 1.16 4.34 16.98
C ASN A 252 1.50 5.29 18.15
N VAL A 253 0.49 5.76 18.91
CA VAL A 253 0.72 6.68 20.03
C VAL A 253 1.01 5.94 21.36
N ILE A 254 0.95 4.59 21.37
CA ILE A 254 1.10 3.79 22.57
C ILE A 254 2.56 3.58 22.90
N GLY A 255 2.97 4.02 24.07
CA GLY A 255 4.32 3.80 24.60
C GLY A 255 4.43 2.62 25.58
N MET A 256 3.30 2.12 26.11
CA MET A 256 3.27 1.09 27.12
C MET A 256 2.00 0.23 27.00
N LYS A 257 2.06 -1.02 27.48
CA LYS A 257 0.89 -1.91 27.61
C LYS A 257 -0.23 -1.21 28.40
N ALA A 258 -1.46 -1.35 27.91
CA ALA A 258 -2.61 -0.83 28.63
C ALA A 258 -2.76 -1.54 29.99
N GLU A 259 -3.12 -0.78 31.03
CA GLU A 259 -3.20 -1.26 32.43
C GLU A 259 -4.18 -2.44 32.57
N ASP A 260 -5.31 -2.36 31.87
CA ASP A 260 -6.38 -3.36 31.86
C ASP A 260 -6.22 -4.46 30.82
N ALA A 261 -5.17 -4.42 29.97
CA ALA A 261 -4.95 -5.45 28.98
C ALA A 261 -4.44 -6.74 29.65
N PRO A 262 -5.06 -7.90 29.37
CA PRO A 262 -4.60 -9.17 29.92
C PRO A 262 -3.24 -9.56 29.34
N ASP A 263 -2.52 -10.46 30.04
CA ASP A 263 -1.33 -11.07 29.47
C ASP A 263 -1.73 -12.03 28.35
N ILE A 264 -1.01 -11.94 27.22
CA ILE A 264 -1.25 -12.82 26.10
C ILE A 264 -0.41 -14.07 26.30
N ALA A 265 -1.06 -15.20 26.62
CA ALA A 265 -0.39 -16.49 26.60
C ALA A 265 -0.05 -16.83 25.14
N LEU A 266 1.23 -17.06 24.88
CA LEU A 266 1.68 -17.69 23.64
C LEU A 266 1.31 -19.18 23.76
N ALA A 267 0.29 -19.63 23.02
CA ALA A 267 -0.11 -21.02 22.90
C ALA A 267 0.66 -21.70 21.77
#